data_27a658704418bf1ddaa3cd9f144f4454
#
_entry.id   27a658704418bf1ddaa3cd9f144f4454
#
_cell.length_a   1.000
_cell.length_b   1.000
_cell.length_c   1.000
_cell.angle_alpha   90.00
_cell.angle_beta   90.00
_cell.angle_gamma   90.00
#
_symmetry.space_group_name_H-M   'P 1'
#
loop_
_entity.id
_entity.type
_entity.pdbx_description
1 polymer ?
#
loop_
_entity_poly.entity_id
_entity_poly.type
_entity_poly.pdbx_seq_one_letter_code
_entity_poly.pdbx_strand_id
1 'polypeptide(L)'
;MYRSKDTEFTSRLHELFGENIALTPLSSSDRMGRRMSGIDLRQDLSAEQAQLLIDLLDAYQVITFPDQDQHSFRVAHLERIANHFGAPIPHPKNYANYVEYHTEGVPLKLLPEDQQASSRCNAAFPDDWTCVKDANSPAVYIVTNLPGSGAQCEERLVGGLHWHTDIEFEPVPLSTSMFYVQAAPKTRNSPNGTWVPNIKRQDGFYHPDSAPELMDRRENLPLNGETAYADTAAAFADLPANEQQALENVTLRRRVRVNDLGWLAPLVHTNPRTGRKSLHSPIWASRGSNIAPVQVEGMTIEESRIFLDRLETHILDPKYRYDHVHRPGDVTIWSNFSTVHNAPPAKSVINSPDDARLMYRISCKGSPSVSLPREDTEAWINEHISPPYRTPAHYLDYAH
;
A
#
# COMPACT_ATOMS: atom_id res chain seq x y z
N MET A 1 6.62 16.07 20.80
CA MET A 1 5.29 15.45 20.71
C MET A 1 5.38 13.93 20.53
N TYR A 2 6.19 13.41 19.58
CA TYR A 2 6.30 11.95 19.35
C TYR A 2 6.96 11.20 20.53
N ARG A 3 8.03 11.70 21.12
CA ARG A 3 8.73 11.04 22.25
C ARG A 3 7.85 10.77 23.48
N SER A 4 6.87 11.63 23.78
CA SER A 4 5.94 11.39 24.87
C SER A 4 4.97 10.24 24.58
N LYS A 5 4.55 10.13 23.30
CA LYS A 5 3.72 9.00 22.84
C LYS A 5 4.48 7.69 22.84
N ASP A 6 5.77 7.69 22.44
CA ASP A 6 6.59 6.48 22.47
C ASP A 6 6.70 5.87 23.86
N THR A 7 6.83 6.70 24.90
CA THR A 7 6.88 6.22 26.29
C THR A 7 5.56 5.54 26.70
N GLU A 8 4.43 6.16 26.38
CA GLU A 8 3.10 5.60 26.66
C GLU A 8 2.88 4.28 25.92
N PHE A 9 3.17 4.24 24.62
CA PHE A 9 3.03 3.02 23.82
C PHE A 9 3.98 1.93 24.26
N THR A 10 5.21 2.25 24.63
CA THR A 10 6.17 1.27 25.16
C THR A 10 5.64 0.64 26.45
N SER A 11 5.08 1.44 27.36
CA SER A 11 4.49 0.91 28.60
C SER A 11 3.34 -0.06 28.32
N ARG A 12 2.42 0.31 27.41
CA ARG A 12 1.30 -0.55 27.00
C ARG A 12 1.78 -1.82 26.26
N LEU A 13 2.82 -1.70 25.43
CA LEU A 13 3.43 -2.87 24.78
C LEU A 13 4.01 -3.84 25.79
N HIS A 14 4.73 -3.36 26.80
CA HIS A 14 5.27 -4.20 27.88
C HIS A 14 4.17 -4.88 28.67
N GLU A 15 3.10 -4.17 28.99
CA GLU A 15 1.93 -4.73 29.69
C GLU A 15 1.28 -5.89 28.91
N LEU A 16 1.08 -5.73 27.58
CA LEU A 16 0.32 -6.68 26.78
C LEU A 16 1.16 -7.77 26.11
N PHE A 17 2.43 -7.51 25.82
CA PHE A 17 3.31 -8.43 25.09
C PHE A 17 4.56 -8.84 25.87
N GLY A 18 4.85 -8.19 27.02
CA GLY A 18 6.01 -8.49 27.87
C GLY A 18 7.18 -7.51 27.71
N GLU A 19 8.06 -7.50 28.68
CA GLU A 19 9.17 -6.53 28.84
C GLU A 19 10.22 -6.55 27.71
N ASN A 20 10.24 -7.62 26.90
CA ASN A 20 11.25 -7.77 25.83
C ASN A 20 10.91 -7.03 24.55
N ILE A 21 9.78 -6.31 24.51
CA ILE A 21 9.35 -5.58 23.33
C ILE A 21 10.09 -4.24 23.23
N ALA A 22 10.62 -3.94 22.06
CA ALA A 22 11.24 -2.65 21.80
C ALA A 22 10.49 -1.88 20.70
N LEU A 23 10.11 -0.64 21.01
CA LEU A 23 9.54 0.32 20.06
C LEU A 23 10.63 1.30 19.64
N THR A 24 10.96 1.33 18.36
CA THR A 24 12.02 2.20 17.82
C THR A 24 11.57 2.92 16.54
N PRO A 25 12.05 4.14 16.28
CA PRO A 25 11.79 4.83 15.01
C PRO A 25 12.29 4.04 13.81
N LEU A 26 11.57 4.09 12.70
CA LEU A 26 12.02 3.53 11.41
C LEU A 26 12.96 4.46 10.66
N SER A 27 12.91 5.76 10.93
CA SER A 27 13.78 6.75 10.30
C SER A 27 14.37 7.73 11.32
N SER A 28 15.44 8.40 10.93
CA SER A 28 16.08 9.44 11.75
C SER A 28 15.22 10.69 11.96
N SER A 29 14.22 10.90 11.09
CA SER A 29 13.29 12.03 11.23
C SER A 29 12.30 11.88 12.39
N ASP A 30 12.18 10.68 12.95
CA ASP A 30 11.30 10.33 14.08
C ASP A 30 9.80 10.68 13.89
N ARG A 31 9.40 11.05 12.67
CA ARG A 31 8.05 11.52 12.36
C ARG A 31 7.11 10.38 11.96
N MET A 32 7.54 9.52 11.05
CA MET A 32 6.75 8.41 10.49
C MET A 32 7.43 7.09 10.79
N GLY A 33 6.60 6.11 11.15
CA GLY A 33 6.99 4.72 11.24
C GLY A 33 7.64 4.30 12.55
N ARG A 34 7.24 3.11 13.02
CA ARG A 34 7.83 2.46 14.18
C ARG A 34 8.10 0.99 13.91
N ARG A 35 9.22 0.51 14.44
CA ARG A 35 9.62 -0.89 14.47
C ARG A 35 9.32 -1.44 15.87
N MET A 36 8.62 -2.57 15.90
CA MET A 36 8.29 -3.29 17.13
C MET A 36 9.00 -4.64 17.13
N SER A 37 10.14 -4.71 17.80
CA SER A 37 10.91 -5.94 17.93
C SER A 37 10.40 -6.79 19.09
N GLY A 38 10.44 -8.12 18.95
CA GLY A 38 10.08 -9.07 19.99
C GLY A 38 8.64 -9.59 19.93
N ILE A 39 7.80 -9.09 19.03
CA ILE A 39 6.44 -9.59 18.82
C ILE A 39 6.45 -10.73 17.79
N ASP A 40 6.02 -11.93 18.21
CA ASP A 40 5.84 -13.09 17.32
C ASP A 40 4.40 -13.10 16.79
N LEU A 41 4.24 -12.75 15.54
CA LEU A 41 2.95 -12.68 14.85
C LEU A 41 2.37 -14.06 14.45
N ARG A 42 3.05 -15.15 14.78
CA ARG A 42 2.47 -16.51 14.69
C ARG A 42 1.47 -16.78 15.82
N GLN A 43 1.57 -16.04 16.91
CA GLN A 43 0.64 -16.15 18.03
C GLN A 43 -0.68 -15.42 17.71
N ASP A 44 -1.77 -15.90 18.30
CA ASP A 44 -3.04 -15.20 18.26
C ASP A 44 -2.97 -13.92 19.08
N LEU A 45 -3.54 -12.86 18.55
CA LEU A 45 -3.63 -11.58 19.26
C LEU A 45 -4.95 -11.54 20.07
N SER A 46 -4.86 -11.11 21.31
CA SER A 46 -6.07 -10.71 22.06
C SER A 46 -6.69 -9.45 21.43
N ALA A 47 -7.94 -9.17 21.75
CA ALA A 47 -8.61 -7.95 21.28
C ALA A 47 -7.85 -6.68 21.72
N GLU A 48 -7.30 -6.67 22.93
CA GLU A 48 -6.54 -5.54 23.49
C GLU A 48 -5.19 -5.38 22.78
N GLN A 49 -4.50 -6.49 22.51
CA GLN A 49 -3.25 -6.48 21.72
C GLN A 49 -3.49 -5.96 20.31
N ALA A 50 -4.52 -6.46 19.62
CA ALA A 50 -4.89 -5.99 18.27
C ALA A 50 -5.24 -4.50 18.29
N GLN A 51 -6.02 -4.03 19.28
CA GLN A 51 -6.37 -2.62 19.40
C GLN A 51 -5.13 -1.74 19.60
N LEU A 52 -4.17 -2.18 20.43
CA LEU A 52 -2.92 -1.44 20.62
C LEU A 52 -2.12 -1.31 19.31
N LEU A 53 -2.06 -2.37 18.49
CA LEU A 53 -1.39 -2.32 17.20
C LEU A 53 -2.09 -1.38 16.20
N ILE A 54 -3.42 -1.31 16.25
CA ILE A 54 -4.22 -0.36 15.48
C ILE A 54 -3.95 1.08 15.95
N ASP A 55 -3.91 1.32 17.26
CA ASP A 55 -3.58 2.64 17.83
C ASP A 55 -2.18 3.10 17.40
N LEU A 56 -1.21 2.18 17.36
CA LEU A 56 0.14 2.44 16.86
C LEU A 56 0.15 2.80 15.38
N LEU A 57 -0.62 2.08 14.56
CA LEU A 57 -0.76 2.41 13.13
C LEU A 57 -1.38 3.79 12.93
N ASP A 58 -2.40 4.15 13.69
CA ASP A 58 -3.02 5.47 13.64
C ASP A 58 -2.06 6.59 14.08
N ALA A 59 -1.17 6.29 15.02
CA ALA A 59 -0.21 7.27 15.52
C ALA A 59 0.98 7.49 14.56
N TYR A 60 1.46 6.42 13.91
CA TYR A 60 2.73 6.42 13.18
C TYR A 60 2.63 6.10 11.69
N GLN A 61 1.47 5.75 11.15
CA GLN A 61 1.10 5.46 9.76
C GLN A 61 1.77 4.24 9.14
N VAL A 62 2.98 3.88 9.58
CA VAL A 62 3.72 2.68 9.15
C VAL A 62 4.26 1.98 10.40
N ILE A 63 3.98 0.70 10.53
CA ILE A 63 4.50 -0.13 11.62
C ILE A 63 5.15 -1.39 11.05
N THR A 64 6.29 -1.79 11.63
CA THR A 64 7.03 -2.97 11.17
C THR A 64 7.33 -3.89 12.33
N PHE A 65 7.05 -5.17 12.14
CA PHE A 65 7.38 -6.27 13.02
C PHE A 65 8.52 -7.08 12.40
N PRO A 66 9.76 -6.88 12.85
CA PRO A 66 10.92 -7.55 12.27
C PRO A 66 11.02 -9.01 12.72
N ASP A 67 11.92 -9.71 12.07
CA ASP A 67 12.48 -10.99 12.51
C ASP A 67 11.44 -12.11 12.72
N GLN A 68 10.33 -12.08 11.93
CA GLN A 68 9.43 -13.22 11.88
C GLN A 68 10.17 -14.43 11.29
N ASP A 69 10.12 -15.57 11.96
CA ASP A 69 10.82 -16.77 11.54
C ASP A 69 10.33 -17.28 10.19
N GLN A 70 11.15 -17.10 9.15
CA GLN A 70 10.81 -17.42 7.77
C GLN A 70 10.49 -18.90 7.52
N HIS A 71 10.96 -19.80 8.39
CA HIS A 71 10.71 -21.23 8.26
C HIS A 71 9.32 -21.62 8.78
N SER A 72 8.75 -20.85 9.68
CA SER A 72 7.49 -21.19 10.35
C SER A 72 6.40 -20.11 10.17
N PHE A 73 6.73 -18.88 9.83
CA PHE A 73 5.73 -17.87 9.48
C PHE A 73 5.07 -18.21 8.13
N ARG A 74 3.74 -18.24 8.11
CA ARG A 74 2.94 -18.60 6.94
C ARG A 74 2.04 -17.44 6.52
N VAL A 75 1.61 -17.47 5.28
CA VAL A 75 0.63 -16.51 4.76
C VAL A 75 -0.67 -16.52 5.58
N ALA A 76 -1.07 -17.69 6.10
CA ALA A 76 -2.22 -17.80 7.00
C ALA A 76 -2.08 -16.96 8.29
N HIS A 77 -0.86 -16.78 8.81
CA HIS A 77 -0.63 -15.86 9.93
C HIS A 77 -0.84 -14.40 9.51
N LEU A 78 -0.37 -14.02 8.32
CA LEU A 78 -0.58 -12.68 7.77
C LEU A 78 -2.07 -12.38 7.57
N GLU A 79 -2.84 -13.36 7.06
CA GLU A 79 -4.30 -13.23 6.88
C GLU A 79 -5.03 -13.06 8.20
N ARG A 80 -4.64 -13.83 9.20
CA ARG A 80 -5.21 -13.70 10.55
C ARG A 80 -4.97 -12.31 11.14
N ILE A 81 -3.75 -11.79 11.00
CA ILE A 81 -3.39 -10.44 11.43
C ILE A 81 -4.21 -9.41 10.65
N ALA A 82 -4.35 -9.57 9.35
CA ALA A 82 -5.07 -8.65 8.49
C ALA A 82 -6.53 -8.46 8.94
N ASN A 83 -7.19 -9.51 9.41
CA ASN A 83 -8.57 -9.46 9.91
C ASN A 83 -8.76 -8.54 11.13
N HIS A 84 -7.69 -8.22 11.88
CA HIS A 84 -7.77 -7.23 12.94
C HIS A 84 -7.78 -5.79 12.44
N PHE A 85 -7.26 -5.54 11.23
CA PHE A 85 -7.15 -4.21 10.64
C PHE A 85 -8.27 -3.87 9.66
N GLY A 86 -9.13 -4.81 9.35
CA GLY A 86 -10.27 -4.64 8.45
C GLY A 86 -10.58 -5.92 7.68
N ALA A 87 -11.48 -5.86 6.71
CA ALA A 87 -11.81 -6.99 5.86
C ALA A 87 -10.75 -7.17 4.75
N PRO A 88 -9.99 -8.27 4.73
CA PRO A 88 -9.08 -8.57 3.62
C PRO A 88 -9.87 -8.71 2.31
N ILE A 89 -9.38 -8.08 1.25
CA ILE A 89 -10.03 -8.12 -0.06
C ILE A 89 -9.10 -8.72 -1.13
N PRO A 90 -9.66 -9.34 -2.18
CA PRO A 90 -8.86 -9.79 -3.30
C PRO A 90 -8.27 -8.60 -4.05
N HIS A 91 -7.02 -8.74 -4.46
CA HIS A 91 -6.46 -7.81 -5.44
C HIS A 91 -7.21 -7.96 -6.77
N PRO A 92 -7.41 -6.87 -7.57
CA PRO A 92 -8.13 -6.96 -8.84
C PRO A 92 -7.68 -8.08 -9.78
N LYS A 93 -6.39 -8.41 -9.77
CA LYS A 93 -5.85 -9.55 -10.55
C LYS A 93 -6.32 -10.93 -10.06
N ASN A 94 -6.73 -11.04 -8.79
CA ASN A 94 -7.23 -12.28 -8.19
C ASN A 94 -8.76 -12.34 -8.15
N TYR A 95 -9.42 -11.33 -8.68
CA TYR A 95 -10.88 -11.17 -8.54
C TYR A 95 -11.66 -12.34 -9.15
N ALA A 96 -11.26 -12.84 -10.31
CA ALA A 96 -11.90 -13.99 -10.94
C ALA A 96 -11.83 -15.24 -10.04
N ASN A 97 -10.65 -15.53 -9.51
CA ASN A 97 -10.46 -16.65 -8.57
C ASN A 97 -11.25 -16.47 -7.27
N TYR A 98 -11.40 -15.23 -6.82
CA TYR A 98 -12.21 -14.92 -5.65
C TYR A 98 -13.68 -15.25 -5.88
N VAL A 99 -14.24 -14.85 -7.03
CA VAL A 99 -15.63 -15.15 -7.40
C VAL A 99 -15.84 -16.65 -7.52
N GLU A 100 -14.99 -17.38 -8.24
CA GLU A 100 -15.03 -18.83 -8.37
C GLU A 100 -14.97 -19.55 -7.03
N TYR A 101 -14.10 -19.10 -6.12
CA TYR A 101 -14.00 -19.66 -4.78
C TYR A 101 -15.30 -19.54 -3.99
N HIS A 102 -15.91 -18.36 -3.99
CA HIS A 102 -17.12 -18.11 -3.22
C HIS A 102 -18.38 -18.69 -3.85
N THR A 103 -18.44 -18.81 -5.19
CA THR A 103 -19.62 -19.31 -5.90
C THR A 103 -19.59 -20.80 -6.18
N GLU A 104 -18.40 -21.35 -6.43
CA GLU A 104 -18.25 -22.72 -6.93
C GLU A 104 -17.40 -23.61 -6.00
N GLY A 105 -16.82 -23.04 -4.95
CA GLY A 105 -15.93 -23.76 -4.03
C GLY A 105 -14.62 -24.23 -4.68
N VAL A 106 -14.23 -23.63 -5.79
CA VAL A 106 -12.98 -23.97 -6.48
C VAL A 106 -11.79 -23.63 -5.59
N PRO A 107 -10.79 -24.50 -5.41
CA PRO A 107 -9.60 -24.21 -4.62
C PRO A 107 -8.92 -22.93 -5.09
N LEU A 108 -8.52 -22.09 -4.13
CA LEU A 108 -7.86 -20.83 -4.40
C LEU A 108 -6.53 -21.04 -5.12
N LYS A 109 -6.38 -20.39 -6.25
CA LYS A 109 -5.12 -20.23 -6.95
C LYS A 109 -4.53 -18.88 -6.58
N LEU A 110 -3.64 -18.87 -5.61
CA LEU A 110 -3.04 -17.62 -5.11
C LEU A 110 -1.99 -17.04 -6.06
N LEU A 111 -1.50 -17.84 -6.94
CA LEU A 111 -0.62 -17.47 -8.03
C LEU A 111 -1.30 -17.76 -9.35
N PRO A 112 -1.31 -16.82 -10.30
CA PRO A 112 -1.54 -17.16 -11.68
C PRO A 112 -0.66 -18.35 -12.07
N GLU A 113 -1.17 -19.28 -12.89
CA GLU A 113 -0.42 -20.47 -13.32
C GLU A 113 0.92 -20.10 -13.97
N ASP A 114 0.99 -18.95 -14.63
CA ASP A 114 2.20 -18.37 -15.17
C ASP A 114 3.23 -18.00 -14.10
N GLN A 115 2.84 -17.54 -12.93
CA GLN A 115 3.76 -17.26 -11.82
C GLN A 115 4.20 -18.55 -11.09
N GLN A 116 3.35 -19.57 -11.00
CA GLN A 116 3.73 -20.87 -10.44
C GLN A 116 4.74 -21.61 -11.33
N ALA A 117 4.62 -21.48 -12.63
CA ALA A 117 5.51 -22.14 -13.57
C ALA A 117 6.87 -21.45 -13.68
N SER A 118 6.98 -20.16 -13.36
CA SER A 118 8.23 -19.40 -13.49
C SER A 118 9.32 -19.88 -12.53
N SER A 119 8.94 -20.38 -11.36
CA SER A 119 9.88 -20.98 -10.41
C SER A 119 10.56 -22.24 -10.93
N ARG A 120 9.90 -22.94 -11.86
CA ARG A 120 10.43 -24.14 -12.48
C ARG A 120 11.42 -23.86 -13.60
N CYS A 121 11.42 -22.64 -14.11
CA CYS A 121 12.31 -22.24 -15.21
C CYS A 121 13.74 -21.96 -14.77
N ASN A 122 14.00 -21.79 -13.47
CA ASN A 122 15.31 -21.52 -12.97
C ASN A 122 15.65 -22.43 -11.78
N ALA A 123 16.32 -23.54 -12.06
CA ALA A 123 16.74 -24.53 -11.06
C ALA A 123 17.65 -23.97 -9.93
N ALA A 124 18.04 -22.71 -10.01
CA ALA A 124 18.83 -22.03 -8.99
C ALA A 124 17.98 -21.44 -7.85
N PHE A 125 16.64 -21.36 -8.01
CA PHE A 125 15.76 -20.80 -6.97
C PHE A 125 15.21 -21.91 -6.07
N PRO A 126 15.14 -21.69 -4.75
CA PRO A 126 14.51 -22.63 -3.82
C PRO A 126 13.05 -22.90 -4.21
N ASP A 127 12.62 -24.16 -4.17
CA ASP A 127 11.27 -24.58 -4.54
C ASP A 127 10.18 -23.94 -3.65
N ASP A 128 10.52 -23.57 -2.42
CA ASP A 128 9.61 -22.96 -1.44
C ASP A 128 9.39 -21.46 -1.66
N TRP A 129 10.18 -20.81 -2.50
CA TRP A 129 10.00 -19.38 -2.81
C TRP A 129 8.76 -19.08 -3.63
N THR A 130 8.16 -20.08 -4.20
CA THR A 130 7.01 -19.95 -5.11
C THR A 130 5.75 -20.59 -4.59
N CYS A 131 5.86 -21.30 -3.48
CA CYS A 131 4.74 -22.01 -2.89
C CYS A 131 4.17 -21.25 -1.71
N VAL A 132 3.03 -20.63 -1.91
CA VAL A 132 2.12 -20.24 -0.83
C VAL A 132 1.39 -21.53 -0.41
N LYS A 133 2.05 -22.41 0.33
CA LYS A 133 1.55 -23.77 0.60
C LYS A 133 0.28 -23.81 1.45
N ASP A 134 -0.01 -22.74 2.20
CA ASP A 134 -1.05 -22.73 3.23
C ASP A 134 -2.00 -21.54 3.12
N ALA A 135 -1.99 -20.80 2.02
CA ALA A 135 -2.89 -19.68 1.88
C ALA A 135 -4.25 -20.16 1.39
N ASN A 136 -5.27 -19.85 2.16
CA ASN A 136 -6.66 -20.20 1.89
C ASN A 136 -7.49 -19.00 1.39
N SER A 137 -6.85 -17.86 1.11
CA SER A 137 -7.54 -16.62 0.82
C SER A 137 -7.08 -15.99 -0.51
N PRO A 138 -8.01 -15.55 -1.35
CA PRO A 138 -7.73 -14.79 -2.55
C PRO A 138 -7.23 -13.35 -2.24
N ALA A 139 -7.26 -12.94 -0.98
CA ALA A 139 -6.79 -11.62 -0.57
C ALA A 139 -5.27 -11.48 -0.68
N VAL A 140 -4.55 -12.58 -0.69
CA VAL A 140 -3.08 -12.54 -0.82
C VAL A 140 -2.66 -12.25 -2.24
N TYR A 141 -1.89 -11.19 -2.40
CA TYR A 141 -1.27 -10.81 -3.66
C TYR A 141 0.25 -10.89 -3.55
N ILE A 142 0.89 -11.46 -4.57
CA ILE A 142 2.34 -11.63 -4.59
C ILE A 142 2.99 -10.47 -5.33
N VAL A 143 3.90 -9.80 -4.64
CA VAL A 143 4.75 -8.74 -5.20
C VAL A 143 6.15 -9.32 -5.37
N THR A 144 6.55 -9.52 -6.61
CA THR A 144 7.82 -10.19 -6.91
C THR A 144 8.43 -9.68 -8.21
N ASN A 145 9.76 -9.85 -8.33
CA ASN A 145 10.52 -9.72 -9.57
C ASN A 145 10.95 -11.09 -10.13
N LEU A 146 10.43 -12.17 -9.58
CA LEU A 146 10.63 -13.50 -10.15
C LEU A 146 9.97 -13.56 -11.53
N PRO A 147 10.65 -14.09 -12.56
CA PRO A 147 10.12 -14.10 -13.92
C PRO A 147 8.87 -15.00 -14.02
N GLY A 148 7.86 -14.53 -14.74
CA GLY A 148 6.70 -15.34 -15.11
C GLY A 148 7.05 -16.40 -16.16
N SER A 149 6.30 -17.52 -16.21
CA SER A 149 6.49 -18.55 -17.23
C SER A 149 6.19 -17.97 -18.62
N GLY A 150 7.07 -18.19 -19.55
CA GLY A 150 6.94 -17.74 -20.95
C GLY A 150 7.31 -16.29 -21.19
N ALA A 151 7.67 -15.52 -20.19
CA ALA A 151 8.27 -14.21 -20.40
C ALA A 151 9.66 -14.37 -21.01
N GLN A 152 9.87 -13.86 -22.22
CA GLN A 152 11.24 -13.62 -22.67
C GLN A 152 11.87 -12.64 -21.67
N CYS A 153 13.03 -13.05 -21.13
CA CYS A 153 13.75 -12.26 -20.15
C CYS A 153 14.37 -11.03 -20.82
N GLU A 154 13.56 -10.04 -21.15
CA GLU A 154 14.08 -8.72 -21.49
C GLU A 154 14.35 -7.97 -20.18
N GLU A 155 15.59 -7.51 -20.03
CA GLU A 155 15.98 -6.69 -18.89
C GLU A 155 15.25 -5.35 -18.97
N ARG A 156 14.28 -5.17 -18.09
CA ARG A 156 13.54 -3.92 -17.94
C ARG A 156 13.37 -3.59 -16.47
N LEU A 157 13.31 -2.33 -16.17
CA LEU A 157 12.89 -1.89 -14.85
C LEU A 157 11.36 -1.95 -14.76
N VAL A 158 10.87 -2.48 -13.64
CA VAL A 158 9.44 -2.52 -13.30
C VAL A 158 9.20 -1.70 -12.04
N GLY A 159 8.03 -1.06 -11.94
CA GLY A 159 7.69 -0.20 -10.79
C GLY A 159 8.20 1.24 -10.92
N GLY A 160 8.08 2.00 -9.87
CA GLY A 160 8.62 3.36 -9.74
C GLY A 160 7.88 4.44 -10.52
N LEU A 161 6.66 4.19 -10.97
CA LEU A 161 5.98 5.06 -11.92
C LEU A 161 5.09 6.09 -11.26
N HIS A 162 4.36 5.70 -10.21
CA HIS A 162 3.33 6.54 -9.62
C HIS A 162 3.35 6.51 -8.11
N TRP A 163 3.27 7.67 -7.53
CA TRP A 163 2.82 7.82 -6.15
C TRP A 163 1.31 7.59 -6.11
N HIS A 164 0.83 6.82 -5.15
CA HIS A 164 -0.56 6.44 -5.05
C HIS A 164 -0.92 5.98 -3.64
N THR A 165 -2.21 5.89 -3.41
CA THR A 165 -2.81 5.07 -2.36
C THR A 165 -3.37 3.81 -3.01
N ASP A 166 -3.40 2.70 -2.27
CA ASP A 166 -3.94 1.46 -2.82
C ASP A 166 -5.44 1.56 -3.10
N ILE A 167 -5.83 1.24 -4.34
CA ILE A 167 -7.22 1.11 -4.79
C ILE A 167 -8.09 2.31 -4.38
N GLU A 168 -7.55 3.53 -4.41
CA GLU A 168 -8.25 4.77 -4.07
C GLU A 168 -9.38 5.11 -5.02
N PHE A 169 -9.43 4.44 -6.16
CA PHE A 169 -10.45 4.62 -7.20
C PHE A 169 -11.72 3.80 -6.95
N GLU A 170 -11.79 2.98 -5.90
CA GLU A 170 -12.99 2.29 -5.50
C GLU A 170 -13.88 3.13 -4.57
N PRO A 171 -15.22 2.90 -4.59
CA PRO A 171 -16.15 3.61 -3.72
C PRO A 171 -15.83 3.43 -2.23
N VAL A 172 -15.36 2.25 -1.85
CA VAL A 172 -14.87 1.95 -0.52
C VAL A 172 -13.36 1.68 -0.61
N PRO A 173 -12.51 2.69 -0.41
CA PRO A 173 -11.08 2.54 -0.52
C PRO A 173 -10.50 1.67 0.59
N LEU A 174 -9.27 1.22 0.40
CA LEU A 174 -8.56 0.45 1.42
C LEU A 174 -8.14 1.34 2.57
N SER A 175 -8.34 0.86 3.79
CA SER A 175 -7.83 1.52 5.00
C SER A 175 -6.39 1.16 5.30
N THR A 176 -6.04 -0.12 5.10
CA THR A 176 -4.77 -0.69 5.53
C THR A 176 -4.24 -1.66 4.49
N SER A 177 -2.95 -1.65 4.29
CA SER A 177 -2.25 -2.68 3.54
C SER A 177 -1.04 -3.18 4.32
N MET A 178 -0.59 -4.40 4.02
CA MET A 178 0.55 -5.02 4.70
C MET A 178 1.35 -5.91 3.77
N PHE A 179 2.65 -6.04 4.06
CA PHE A 179 3.55 -6.99 3.45
C PHE A 179 4.13 -7.93 4.50
N TYR A 180 4.29 -9.21 4.10
CA TYR A 180 5.30 -10.08 4.66
C TYR A 180 6.42 -10.26 3.64
N VAL A 181 7.68 -10.09 4.06
CA VAL A 181 8.85 -10.15 3.19
C VAL A 181 9.48 -11.53 3.28
N GLN A 182 9.36 -12.33 2.22
CA GLN A 182 10.01 -13.63 2.11
C GLN A 182 11.45 -13.50 1.63
N ALA A 183 11.68 -12.64 0.62
CA ALA A 183 13.02 -12.36 0.10
C ALA A 183 13.17 -10.88 -0.25
N ALA A 184 14.35 -10.35 0.01
CA ALA A 184 14.77 -9.00 -0.38
C ALA A 184 16.15 -9.06 -1.03
N PRO A 185 16.45 -8.18 -2.01
CA PRO A 185 17.72 -8.23 -2.72
C PRO A 185 18.92 -8.11 -1.78
N LYS A 186 19.83 -9.07 -1.79
CA LYS A 186 21.07 -9.05 -1.02
C LYS A 186 22.15 -8.20 -1.70
N THR A 187 22.03 -8.03 -3.02
CA THR A 187 23.00 -7.26 -3.83
C THR A 187 22.82 -5.76 -3.74
N ARG A 188 21.75 -5.29 -3.08
CA ARG A 188 21.55 -3.88 -2.77
C ARG A 188 22.69 -3.31 -1.91
N ASN A 189 22.95 -2.02 -2.07
CA ASN A 189 24.04 -1.32 -1.36
C ASN A 189 25.41 -1.96 -1.59
N SER A 190 25.64 -2.56 -2.77
CA SER A 190 26.93 -3.12 -3.12
C SER A 190 27.97 -2.00 -3.30
N PRO A 191 29.29 -2.29 -3.17
CA PRO A 191 30.34 -1.32 -3.47
C PRO A 191 30.30 -0.77 -4.91
N ASN A 192 29.58 -1.48 -5.81
CA ASN A 192 29.46 -1.12 -7.23
C ASN A 192 28.23 -0.22 -7.52
N GLY A 193 27.55 0.28 -6.50
CA GLY A 193 26.39 1.16 -6.65
C GLY A 193 25.08 0.59 -6.11
N THR A 194 23.98 1.13 -6.59
CA THR A 194 22.62 0.72 -6.21
C THR A 194 22.19 -0.56 -6.92
N TRP A 195 21.16 -1.24 -6.39
CA TRP A 195 20.60 -2.47 -6.97
C TRP A 195 20.05 -2.24 -8.39
N VAL A 196 19.39 -1.11 -8.63
CA VAL A 196 18.99 -0.66 -9.98
C VAL A 196 19.76 0.60 -10.38
N PRO A 197 20.01 0.81 -11.67
CA PRO A 197 20.65 2.03 -12.15
C PRO A 197 19.70 3.23 -11.98
N ASN A 198 20.28 4.40 -11.73
CA ASN A 198 19.55 5.66 -11.74
C ASN A 198 19.29 6.09 -13.19
N ILE A 199 18.19 5.67 -13.75
CA ILE A 199 17.76 6.05 -15.10
C ILE A 199 16.63 7.05 -14.97
N LYS A 200 16.85 8.26 -15.44
CA LYS A 200 15.76 9.23 -15.61
C LYS A 200 14.79 8.69 -16.67
N ARG A 201 13.55 8.51 -16.27
CA ARG A 201 12.50 8.01 -17.16
C ARG A 201 12.03 9.14 -18.06
N GLN A 202 12.04 8.90 -19.37
CA GLN A 202 11.52 9.83 -20.38
C GLN A 202 10.09 9.47 -20.83
N ASP A 203 9.53 8.38 -20.32
CA ASP A 203 8.20 7.94 -20.69
C ASP A 203 7.18 8.86 -20.01
N GLY A 204 6.37 9.53 -20.82
CA GLY A 204 5.33 10.50 -20.45
C GLY A 204 4.20 9.95 -19.56
N PHE A 205 4.58 9.24 -18.52
CA PHE A 205 3.68 8.66 -17.52
C PHE A 205 3.01 9.72 -16.66
N TYR A 206 3.77 10.77 -16.40
CA TYR A 206 3.27 12.00 -15.81
C TYR A 206 3.20 13.04 -16.90
N HIS A 207 2.28 13.98 -16.77
CA HIS A 207 2.17 15.05 -17.75
C HIS A 207 3.52 15.74 -17.90
N PRO A 208 4.06 15.81 -19.12
CA PRO A 208 5.37 16.39 -19.37
C PRO A 208 5.44 17.88 -19.05
N ASP A 209 4.30 18.51 -18.86
CA ASP A 209 4.11 19.92 -18.51
C ASP A 209 3.88 20.15 -16.99
N SER A 210 3.99 19.14 -16.15
CA SER A 210 4.07 19.34 -14.69
C SER A 210 5.30 20.15 -14.34
N ALA A 211 5.21 20.94 -13.27
CA ALA A 211 6.32 21.78 -12.80
C ALA A 211 7.60 20.95 -12.58
N PRO A 212 8.78 21.45 -12.97
CA PRO A 212 10.05 20.72 -12.81
C PRO A 212 10.29 20.22 -11.40
N GLU A 213 9.93 20.98 -10.39
CA GLU A 213 10.05 20.58 -8.99
C GLU A 213 9.23 19.33 -8.67
N LEU A 214 8.00 19.23 -9.19
CA LEU A 214 7.16 18.04 -8.99
C LEU A 214 7.76 16.84 -9.70
N MET A 215 8.26 17.02 -10.92
CA MET A 215 8.92 15.94 -11.67
C MET A 215 10.14 15.43 -10.93
N ASP A 216 11.00 16.31 -10.42
CA ASP A 216 12.16 15.92 -9.62
C ASP A 216 11.75 15.14 -8.35
N ARG A 217 10.68 15.55 -7.68
CA ARG A 217 10.17 14.86 -6.48
C ARG A 217 9.59 13.48 -6.79
N ARG A 218 8.90 13.32 -7.93
CA ARG A 218 8.38 12.04 -8.41
C ARG A 218 9.49 11.08 -8.78
N GLU A 219 10.54 11.56 -9.44
CA GLU A 219 11.66 10.76 -9.94
C GLU A 219 12.70 10.43 -8.86
N ASN A 220 12.76 11.20 -7.78
CA ASN A 220 13.69 10.95 -6.69
C ASN A 220 13.21 9.77 -5.84
N LEU A 221 13.45 8.56 -6.30
CA LEU A 221 13.07 7.30 -5.68
C LEU A 221 14.29 6.52 -5.20
N PRO A 222 14.17 5.73 -4.12
CA PRO A 222 15.24 4.84 -3.70
C PRO A 222 15.46 3.73 -4.74
N LEU A 223 16.68 3.20 -4.82
CA LEU A 223 17.14 2.32 -5.89
C LEU A 223 17.59 0.93 -5.40
N ASN A 224 17.20 0.54 -4.18
CA ASN A 224 17.62 -0.71 -3.55
C ASN A 224 16.45 -1.62 -3.17
N GLY A 225 15.32 -1.50 -3.86
CA GLY A 225 14.14 -2.36 -3.65
C GLY A 225 13.28 -1.98 -2.45
N GLU A 226 13.40 -0.74 -1.96
CA GLU A 226 12.59 -0.18 -0.88
C GLU A 226 11.12 -0.02 -1.31
N THR A 227 10.28 0.44 -0.39
CA THR A 227 9.01 1.11 -0.66
C THR A 227 9.11 2.54 -0.15
N ALA A 228 8.85 3.51 -1.02
CA ALA A 228 8.82 4.91 -0.63
C ALA A 228 7.43 5.29 -0.10
N TYR A 229 7.38 5.94 1.05
CA TYR A 229 6.15 6.47 1.67
C TYR A 229 6.25 7.99 1.82
N ALA A 230 5.08 8.66 1.82
CA ALA A 230 4.97 10.05 2.23
C ALA A 230 3.81 10.21 3.21
N ASP A 231 4.05 10.92 4.33
CA ASP A 231 3.09 11.19 5.42
C ASP A 231 2.15 12.34 5.02
N THR A 232 0.98 11.99 4.52
CA THR A 232 -0.03 12.99 4.11
C THR A 232 -0.74 13.64 5.28
N ALA A 233 -0.67 13.05 6.48
CA ALA A 233 -1.22 13.65 7.69
C ALA A 233 -0.28 14.75 8.25
N ALA A 234 1.04 14.50 8.27
CA ALA A 234 2.00 15.54 8.62
C ALA A 234 2.00 16.68 7.60
N ALA A 235 1.90 16.33 6.31
CA ALA A 235 1.81 17.33 5.25
C ALA A 235 0.56 18.22 5.40
N PHE A 236 -0.60 17.65 5.72
CA PHE A 236 -1.81 18.42 6.00
C PHE A 236 -1.64 19.32 7.22
N ALA A 237 -1.08 18.79 8.31
CA ALA A 237 -0.90 19.53 9.56
C ALA A 237 0.07 20.74 9.44
N ASP A 238 1.03 20.66 8.51
CA ASP A 238 1.99 21.74 8.25
C ASP A 238 1.44 22.85 7.32
N LEU A 239 0.24 22.68 6.75
CA LEU A 239 -0.42 23.72 5.96
C LEU A 239 -0.92 24.86 6.85
N PRO A 240 -1.01 26.11 6.34
CA PRO A 240 -1.67 27.22 7.04
C PRO A 240 -3.12 26.86 7.42
N ALA A 241 -3.59 27.33 8.58
CA ALA A 241 -4.91 26.96 9.10
C ALA A 241 -6.07 27.32 8.14
N ASN A 242 -5.98 28.46 7.46
CA ASN A 242 -6.95 28.86 6.45
C ASN A 242 -6.96 27.90 5.23
N GLU A 243 -5.81 27.38 4.86
CA GLU A 243 -5.71 26.40 3.77
C GLU A 243 -6.25 25.04 4.21
N GLN A 244 -5.92 24.57 5.42
CA GLN A 244 -6.51 23.37 5.99
C GLN A 244 -8.04 23.43 5.96
N GLN A 245 -8.63 24.55 6.43
CA GLN A 245 -10.07 24.75 6.43
C GLN A 245 -10.67 24.75 5.01
N ALA A 246 -9.98 25.35 4.05
CA ALA A 246 -10.42 25.34 2.65
C ALA A 246 -10.41 23.91 2.06
N LEU A 247 -9.36 23.13 2.32
CA LEU A 247 -9.21 21.77 1.80
C LEU A 247 -10.21 20.79 2.41
N GLU A 248 -10.68 21.00 3.64
CA GLU A 248 -11.72 20.18 4.27
C GLU A 248 -13.06 20.22 3.52
N ASN A 249 -13.30 21.24 2.73
CA ASN A 249 -14.50 21.37 1.90
C ASN A 249 -14.32 20.88 0.47
N VAL A 250 -13.12 20.40 0.12
CA VAL A 250 -12.82 19.91 -1.22
C VAL A 250 -13.28 18.48 -1.37
N THR A 251 -14.03 18.22 -2.42
CA THR A 251 -14.50 16.88 -2.81
C THR A 251 -13.85 16.46 -4.11
N LEU A 252 -13.40 15.24 -4.18
CA LEU A 252 -12.78 14.62 -5.34
C LEU A 252 -13.75 13.67 -6.02
N ARG A 253 -13.89 13.80 -7.34
CA ARG A 253 -14.58 12.81 -8.16
C ARG A 253 -13.57 11.77 -8.62
N ARG A 254 -13.79 10.54 -8.21
CA ARG A 254 -13.00 9.37 -8.58
C ARG A 254 -13.80 8.48 -9.51
N ARG A 255 -13.13 7.88 -10.49
CA ARG A 255 -13.77 6.99 -11.46
C ARG A 255 -12.72 6.06 -12.07
N VAL A 256 -13.17 4.91 -12.54
CA VAL A 256 -12.30 3.94 -13.22
C VAL A 256 -12.05 4.37 -14.65
N ARG A 257 -13.10 4.76 -15.37
CA ARG A 257 -13.03 5.22 -16.77
C ARG A 257 -13.48 6.67 -16.88
N VAL A 258 -12.97 7.37 -17.88
CA VAL A 258 -13.27 8.80 -18.10
C VAL A 258 -14.78 9.05 -18.25
N ASN A 259 -15.52 8.11 -18.84
CA ASN A 259 -16.96 8.25 -19.09
C ASN A 259 -17.84 7.74 -17.93
N ASP A 260 -17.26 7.14 -16.90
CA ASP A 260 -18.02 6.72 -15.73
C ASP A 260 -18.51 7.95 -14.94
N LEU A 261 -19.67 7.86 -14.33
CA LEU A 261 -20.14 8.91 -13.41
C LEU A 261 -19.19 9.04 -12.22
N GLY A 262 -18.66 7.91 -11.75
CA GLY A 262 -17.77 7.83 -10.60
C GLY A 262 -18.50 8.17 -9.30
N TRP A 263 -17.74 8.43 -8.26
CA TRP A 263 -18.24 8.80 -6.94
C TRP A 263 -17.45 9.96 -6.36
N LEU A 264 -18.03 10.61 -5.38
CA LEU A 264 -17.43 11.73 -4.67
C LEU A 264 -16.81 11.25 -3.36
N ALA A 265 -15.57 11.65 -3.11
CA ALA A 265 -14.84 11.36 -1.88
C ALA A 265 -14.23 12.66 -1.33
N PRO A 266 -14.19 12.87 -0.01
CA PRO A 266 -13.53 14.02 0.56
C PRO A 266 -12.02 13.95 0.28
N LEU A 267 -11.40 15.10 0.00
CA LEU A 267 -9.96 15.22 -0.09
C LEU A 267 -9.29 15.01 1.26
N VAL A 268 -9.88 15.54 2.33
CA VAL A 268 -9.37 15.40 3.68
C VAL A 268 -10.09 14.26 4.38
N HIS A 269 -9.34 13.23 4.73
CA HIS A 269 -9.81 12.14 5.59
C HIS A 269 -9.60 12.51 7.05
N THR A 270 -10.63 12.32 7.88
CA THR A 270 -10.51 12.42 9.34
C THR A 270 -10.58 11.03 9.95
N ASN A 271 -9.51 10.62 10.61
CA ASN A 271 -9.49 9.34 11.32
C ASN A 271 -10.56 9.35 12.43
N PRO A 272 -11.54 8.43 12.41
CA PRO A 272 -12.67 8.49 13.33
C PRO A 272 -12.30 8.19 14.79
N ARG A 273 -11.15 7.54 15.04
CA ARG A 273 -10.69 7.22 16.40
C ARG A 273 -9.85 8.33 17.02
N THR A 274 -9.04 8.99 16.22
CA THR A 274 -8.06 9.96 16.72
C THR A 274 -8.38 11.41 16.38
N GLY A 275 -9.30 11.65 15.46
CA GLY A 275 -9.57 12.96 14.89
C GLY A 275 -8.45 13.52 14.00
N ARG A 276 -7.38 12.74 13.77
CA ARG A 276 -6.25 13.16 12.93
C ARG A 276 -6.70 13.27 11.48
N LYS A 277 -6.34 14.37 10.84
CA LYS A 277 -6.67 14.66 9.45
C LYS A 277 -5.48 14.39 8.54
N SER A 278 -5.76 13.98 7.30
CA SER A 278 -4.77 13.68 6.26
C SER A 278 -5.31 13.98 4.87
N LEU A 279 -4.43 14.22 3.91
CA LEU A 279 -4.81 14.34 2.49
C LEU A 279 -4.92 12.93 1.90
N HIS A 280 -6.14 12.50 1.55
CA HIS A 280 -6.37 11.18 1.00
C HIS A 280 -6.11 11.14 -0.50
N SER A 281 -4.94 10.63 -0.88
CA SER A 281 -4.49 10.45 -2.26
C SER A 281 -4.73 11.69 -3.15
N PRO A 282 -4.07 12.83 -2.85
CA PRO A 282 -4.24 14.07 -3.60
C PRO A 282 -3.39 14.05 -4.88
N ILE A 283 -3.50 12.98 -5.67
CA ILE A 283 -2.67 12.75 -6.86
C ILE A 283 -3.59 12.66 -8.07
N TRP A 284 -3.33 13.51 -9.06
CA TRP A 284 -4.20 13.63 -10.23
C TRP A 284 -4.23 12.36 -11.09
N ALA A 285 -3.08 11.73 -11.36
CA ALA A 285 -2.96 10.55 -12.21
C ALA A 285 -2.16 9.43 -11.52
N SER A 286 -2.63 8.98 -10.36
CA SER A 286 -1.95 7.96 -9.53
C SER A 286 -1.75 6.61 -10.22
N ARG A 287 -2.49 6.32 -11.30
CA ARG A 287 -2.43 5.08 -12.08
C ARG A 287 -2.11 5.31 -13.56
N GLY A 288 -1.62 6.50 -13.90
CA GLY A 288 -1.33 6.87 -15.27
C GLY A 288 -2.56 6.75 -16.17
N SER A 289 -2.44 6.06 -17.31
CA SER A 289 -3.54 5.86 -18.25
C SER A 289 -4.51 4.72 -17.88
N ASN A 290 -4.21 3.94 -16.82
CA ASN A 290 -5.02 2.76 -16.49
C ASN A 290 -6.33 3.11 -15.79
N ILE A 291 -6.34 4.22 -15.06
CA ILE A 291 -7.50 4.72 -14.30
C ILE A 291 -7.70 6.19 -14.67
N ALA A 292 -8.95 6.62 -14.77
CA ALA A 292 -9.26 8.00 -15.09
C ALA A 292 -8.65 8.97 -14.08
N PRO A 293 -8.11 10.12 -14.52
CA PRO A 293 -7.61 11.14 -13.62
C PRO A 293 -8.66 11.62 -12.62
N VAL A 294 -8.19 11.96 -11.42
CA VAL A 294 -9.03 12.50 -10.36
C VAL A 294 -9.46 13.93 -10.73
N GLN A 295 -10.71 14.25 -10.50
CA GLN A 295 -11.27 15.59 -10.75
C GLN A 295 -11.72 16.21 -9.43
N VAL A 296 -11.37 17.45 -9.19
CA VAL A 296 -11.94 18.24 -8.09
C VAL A 296 -13.35 18.67 -8.49
N GLU A 297 -14.32 18.46 -7.62
CA GLU A 297 -15.71 18.84 -7.89
C GLU A 297 -15.83 20.35 -8.09
N GLY A 298 -16.51 20.76 -9.16
CA GLY A 298 -16.62 22.15 -9.56
C GLY A 298 -15.45 22.72 -10.37
N MET A 299 -14.41 21.92 -10.64
CA MET A 299 -13.27 22.31 -11.48
C MET A 299 -13.27 21.51 -12.78
N THR A 300 -12.70 22.08 -13.81
CA THR A 300 -12.34 21.35 -15.03
C THR A 300 -11.22 20.33 -14.74
N ILE A 301 -10.99 19.41 -15.69
CA ILE A 301 -9.89 18.44 -15.56
C ILE A 301 -8.53 19.13 -15.45
N GLU A 302 -8.33 20.20 -16.22
CA GLU A 302 -7.07 20.95 -16.20
C GLU A 302 -6.87 21.75 -14.90
N GLU A 303 -7.89 22.42 -14.42
CA GLU A 303 -7.85 23.11 -13.11
C GLU A 303 -7.60 22.11 -11.97
N SER A 304 -8.22 20.93 -12.05
CA SER A 304 -8.02 19.84 -11.09
C SER A 304 -6.57 19.35 -11.11
N ARG A 305 -5.96 19.23 -12.30
CA ARG A 305 -4.56 18.86 -12.44
C ARG A 305 -3.65 19.87 -11.75
N ILE A 306 -3.80 21.13 -12.06
CA ILE A 306 -2.98 22.22 -11.47
C ILE A 306 -3.13 22.22 -9.94
N PHE A 307 -4.35 22.08 -9.46
CA PHE A 307 -4.65 22.06 -8.04
C PHE A 307 -4.00 20.85 -7.33
N LEU A 308 -4.13 19.67 -7.91
CA LEU A 308 -3.60 18.42 -7.33
C LEU A 308 -2.08 18.32 -7.48
N ASP A 309 -1.49 18.80 -8.60
CA ASP A 309 -0.03 18.87 -8.78
C ASP A 309 0.63 19.73 -7.69
N ARG A 310 0.00 20.81 -7.26
CA ARG A 310 0.47 21.62 -6.14
C ARG A 310 0.46 20.84 -4.82
N LEU A 311 -0.62 20.11 -4.55
CA LEU A 311 -0.72 19.30 -3.34
C LEU A 311 0.25 18.12 -3.38
N GLU A 312 0.41 17.48 -4.53
CA GLU A 312 1.38 16.41 -4.73
C GLU A 312 2.81 16.92 -4.50
N THR A 313 3.14 18.09 -5.04
CA THR A 313 4.43 18.74 -4.77
C THR A 313 4.65 18.90 -3.27
N HIS A 314 3.64 19.37 -2.53
CA HIS A 314 3.74 19.55 -1.09
C HIS A 314 3.95 18.23 -0.34
N ILE A 315 3.13 17.20 -0.59
CA ILE A 315 3.24 15.92 0.14
C ILE A 315 4.52 15.14 -0.19
N LEU A 316 5.11 15.36 -1.36
CA LEU A 316 6.37 14.72 -1.77
C LEU A 316 7.62 15.49 -1.31
N ASP A 317 7.48 16.53 -0.49
CA ASP A 317 8.62 17.18 0.14
C ASP A 317 9.43 16.13 0.95
N PRO A 318 10.77 16.11 0.83
CA PRO A 318 11.62 15.14 1.53
C PRO A 318 11.37 15.04 3.04
N LYS A 319 10.90 16.12 3.68
CA LYS A 319 10.61 16.12 5.12
C LYS A 319 9.44 15.22 5.54
N TYR A 320 8.56 14.83 4.58
CA TYR A 320 7.43 13.92 4.81
C TYR A 320 7.71 12.51 4.32
N ARG A 321 8.85 12.30 3.64
CA ARG A 321 9.17 11.01 3.01
C ARG A 321 9.92 10.08 3.94
N TYR A 322 9.65 8.79 3.73
CA TYR A 322 10.36 7.68 4.35
C TYR A 322 10.52 6.53 3.36
N ASP A 323 11.75 6.12 3.10
CA ASP A 323 12.08 5.01 2.21
C ASP A 323 12.31 3.75 3.07
N HIS A 324 11.35 2.82 3.03
CA HIS A 324 11.34 1.62 3.86
C HIS A 324 12.22 0.53 3.27
N VAL A 325 13.27 0.17 3.99
CA VAL A 325 14.17 -0.91 3.63
C VAL A 325 13.58 -2.24 4.08
N HIS A 326 13.16 -3.06 3.13
CA HIS A 326 12.64 -4.39 3.39
C HIS A 326 13.74 -5.36 3.83
N ARG A 327 13.44 -6.20 4.83
CA ARG A 327 14.30 -7.30 5.28
C ARG A 327 13.49 -8.59 5.30
N PRO A 328 14.08 -9.73 4.90
CA PRO A 328 13.42 -11.03 5.03
C PRO A 328 12.95 -11.26 6.47
N GLY A 329 11.69 -11.70 6.64
CA GLY A 329 11.05 -11.87 7.94
C GLY A 329 10.34 -10.62 8.47
N ASP A 330 10.41 -9.46 7.80
CA ASP A 330 9.65 -8.28 8.22
C ASP A 330 8.17 -8.41 7.81
N VAL A 331 7.25 -8.06 8.72
CA VAL A 331 5.87 -7.72 8.41
C VAL A 331 5.72 -6.21 8.58
N THR A 332 5.33 -5.53 7.50
CA THR A 332 5.12 -4.07 7.49
C THR A 332 3.68 -3.75 7.15
N ILE A 333 3.04 -2.92 7.97
CA ILE A 333 1.65 -2.49 7.85
C ILE A 333 1.61 -0.98 7.69
N TRP A 334 0.77 -0.46 6.79
CA TRP A 334 0.61 0.98 6.60
C TRP A 334 -0.84 1.41 6.41
N SER A 335 -1.10 2.66 6.80
CA SER A 335 -2.40 3.31 6.64
C SER A 335 -2.52 3.93 5.25
N ASN A 336 -3.50 3.49 4.47
CA ASN A 336 -3.77 4.05 3.14
C ASN A 336 -4.44 5.43 3.22
N PHE A 337 -5.10 5.77 4.31
CA PHE A 337 -5.75 7.08 4.45
C PHE A 337 -4.78 8.20 4.79
N SER A 338 -3.63 7.87 5.40
CA SER A 338 -2.66 8.87 5.87
C SER A 338 -1.29 8.78 5.21
N THR A 339 -1.15 7.91 4.19
CA THR A 339 0.06 7.82 3.37
C THR A 339 -0.26 7.71 1.88
N VAL A 340 0.64 8.21 1.07
CA VAL A 340 0.82 7.76 -0.30
C VAL A 340 2.13 7.00 -0.39
N HIS A 341 2.23 6.09 -1.33
CA HIS A 341 3.44 5.30 -1.50
C HIS A 341 3.79 5.09 -2.96
N ASN A 342 5.02 4.65 -3.20
CA ASN A 342 5.53 4.27 -4.49
C ASN A 342 6.33 2.96 -4.36
N ALA A 343 6.15 2.05 -5.32
CA ALA A 343 7.02 0.91 -5.50
C ALA A 343 8.18 1.33 -6.41
N PRO A 344 9.37 1.67 -5.88
CA PRO A 344 10.50 2.12 -6.67
C PRO A 344 10.91 1.11 -7.74
N PRO A 345 11.70 1.52 -8.72
CA PRO A 345 12.17 0.62 -9.78
C PRO A 345 12.81 -0.64 -9.22
N ALA A 346 12.52 -1.78 -9.84
CA ALA A 346 13.07 -3.08 -9.50
C ALA A 346 13.56 -3.79 -10.76
N LYS A 347 14.57 -4.67 -10.61
CA LYS A 347 15.00 -5.55 -11.70
C LYS A 347 13.89 -6.52 -12.05
N SER A 348 13.59 -6.67 -13.34
CA SER A 348 12.64 -7.66 -13.84
C SER A 348 13.30 -9.00 -14.17
N VAL A 349 14.60 -8.99 -14.44
CA VAL A 349 15.40 -10.19 -14.70
C VAL A 349 16.36 -10.38 -13.54
N ILE A 350 16.33 -11.58 -12.97
CA ILE A 350 17.24 -11.96 -11.91
C ILE A 350 18.01 -13.21 -12.34
N ASN A 351 19.32 -13.12 -12.21
CA ASN A 351 20.25 -14.19 -12.55
C ASN A 351 20.71 -14.97 -11.31
N SER A 352 20.31 -14.51 -10.13
CA SER A 352 20.69 -15.06 -8.83
C SER A 352 19.55 -14.94 -7.84
N PRO A 353 19.35 -15.92 -6.93
CA PRO A 353 18.48 -15.76 -5.76
C PRO A 353 18.76 -14.51 -4.92
N ASP A 354 20.01 -14.02 -4.96
CA ASP A 354 20.42 -12.84 -4.21
C ASP A 354 19.84 -11.53 -4.75
N ASP A 355 19.30 -11.53 -5.98
CA ASP A 355 18.57 -10.42 -6.57
C ASP A 355 17.04 -10.54 -6.41
N ALA A 356 16.57 -11.61 -5.78
CA ALA A 356 15.14 -11.85 -5.65
C ALA A 356 14.48 -10.91 -4.65
N ARG A 357 13.28 -10.43 -5.03
CA ARG A 357 12.33 -9.74 -4.18
C ARG A 357 11.02 -10.50 -4.20
N LEU A 358 10.60 -10.99 -3.04
CA LEU A 358 9.35 -11.74 -2.90
C LEU A 358 8.64 -11.29 -1.64
N MET A 359 7.46 -10.74 -1.80
CA MET A 359 6.61 -10.28 -0.70
C MET A 359 5.17 -10.76 -0.91
N TYR A 360 4.52 -11.11 0.17
CA TYR A 360 3.09 -11.41 0.22
C TYR A 360 2.36 -10.20 0.76
N ARG A 361 1.39 -9.72 -0.01
CA ARG A 361 0.62 -8.53 0.31
C ARG A 361 -0.82 -8.88 0.59
N ILE A 362 -1.38 -8.26 1.64
CA ILE A 362 -2.81 -8.23 1.91
C ILE A 362 -3.24 -6.77 2.06
N SER A 363 -4.42 -6.47 1.58
CA SER A 363 -5.04 -5.15 1.75
C SER A 363 -6.43 -5.32 2.33
N CYS A 364 -6.81 -4.41 3.22
CA CYS A 364 -8.05 -4.48 3.99
C CYS A 364 -8.89 -3.24 3.77
N LYS A 365 -10.21 -3.42 3.68
CA LYS A 365 -11.17 -2.33 3.83
C LYS A 365 -11.45 -2.11 5.32
N GLY A 366 -11.54 -0.86 5.69
CA GLY A 366 -11.99 -0.44 7.00
C GLY A 366 -13.28 0.38 6.89
N SER A 367 -13.65 1.07 7.96
CA SER A 367 -14.78 2.01 7.92
C SER A 367 -14.56 3.04 6.82
N PRO A 368 -15.50 3.22 5.91
CA PRO A 368 -15.32 4.08 4.75
C PRO A 368 -15.27 5.55 5.15
N SER A 369 -14.42 6.28 4.45
CA SER A 369 -14.42 7.74 4.49
C SER A 369 -15.28 8.38 3.39
N VAL A 370 -15.94 7.55 2.58
CA VAL A 370 -16.73 7.99 1.44
C VAL A 370 -18.22 7.87 1.73
N SER A 371 -19.01 8.84 1.28
CA SER A 371 -20.46 8.73 1.28
C SER A 371 -20.89 7.89 0.08
N LEU A 372 -21.39 6.68 0.37
CA LEU A 372 -22.05 5.87 -0.64
C LEU A 372 -23.55 6.15 -0.64
N PRO A 373 -24.25 6.00 -1.77
CA PRO A 373 -25.70 6.01 -1.79
C PRO A 373 -26.22 4.93 -0.83
N ARG A 374 -27.11 5.30 0.08
CA ARG A 374 -27.59 4.38 1.13
C ARG A 374 -28.67 3.44 0.65
N GLU A 375 -29.44 3.87 -0.35
CA GLU A 375 -30.48 3.07 -0.97
C GLU A 375 -29.86 2.30 -2.12
N ASP A 376 -29.83 0.99 -2.00
CA ASP A 376 -29.30 0.08 -3.04
C ASP A 376 -27.86 0.38 -3.51
N THR A 377 -26.94 0.40 -2.56
CA THR A 377 -25.50 0.62 -2.83
C THR A 377 -24.94 -0.41 -3.82
N GLU A 378 -25.40 -1.65 -3.77
CA GLU A 378 -24.94 -2.70 -4.68
C GLU A 378 -25.38 -2.43 -6.12
N ALA A 379 -26.64 -2.05 -6.35
CA ALA A 379 -27.12 -1.66 -7.67
C ALA A 379 -26.36 -0.45 -8.20
N TRP A 380 -26.12 0.56 -7.36
CA TRP A 380 -25.35 1.73 -7.73
C TRP A 380 -23.92 1.36 -8.16
N ILE A 381 -23.22 0.48 -7.40
CA ILE A 381 -21.87 0.00 -7.77
C ILE A 381 -21.92 -0.79 -9.07
N ASN A 382 -22.91 -1.66 -9.25
CA ASN A 382 -23.08 -2.45 -10.46
C ASN A 382 -23.33 -1.59 -11.70
N GLU A 383 -24.02 -0.47 -11.54
CA GLU A 383 -24.29 0.48 -12.61
C GLU A 383 -23.09 1.35 -12.96
N HIS A 384 -22.34 1.83 -11.95
CA HIS A 384 -21.35 2.89 -12.13
C HIS A 384 -19.90 2.42 -12.12
N ILE A 385 -19.62 1.23 -11.56
CA ILE A 385 -18.26 0.68 -11.46
C ILE A 385 -18.12 -0.55 -12.36
N SER A 386 -17.20 -0.47 -13.30
CA SER A 386 -17.00 -1.58 -14.23
C SER A 386 -16.20 -2.73 -13.61
N PRO A 387 -16.54 -4.02 -13.94
CA PRO A 387 -15.65 -5.13 -13.62
C PRO A 387 -14.26 -4.94 -14.26
N PRO A 388 -13.16 -5.41 -13.65
CA PRO A 388 -13.05 -6.19 -12.40
C PRO A 388 -12.98 -5.34 -11.13
N TYR A 389 -13.20 -4.04 -11.22
CA TYR A 389 -13.02 -3.11 -10.10
C TYR A 389 -14.22 -3.04 -9.15
N ARG A 390 -15.25 -3.86 -9.40
CA ARG A 390 -16.41 -3.95 -8.51
C ARG A 390 -16.00 -4.52 -7.17
N THR A 391 -16.41 -3.84 -6.13
CA THR A 391 -16.28 -4.37 -4.78
C THR A 391 -17.28 -5.49 -4.58
N PRO A 392 -16.85 -6.69 -4.11
CA PRO A 392 -17.80 -7.73 -3.73
C PRO A 392 -18.79 -7.25 -2.67
N ALA A 393 -20.06 -7.64 -2.80
CA ALA A 393 -21.18 -7.15 -1.98
C ALA A 393 -20.92 -7.25 -0.47
N HIS A 394 -20.28 -8.33 0.00
CA HIS A 394 -19.99 -8.52 1.42
C HIS A 394 -19.00 -7.52 2.02
N TYR A 395 -18.24 -6.78 1.21
CA TYR A 395 -17.38 -5.69 1.72
C TYR A 395 -18.19 -4.40 1.92
N LEU A 396 -19.39 -4.31 1.40
CA LEU A 396 -20.24 -3.15 1.56
C LEU A 396 -20.76 -3.00 2.99
N ASP A 397 -20.82 -4.09 3.75
CA ASP A 397 -21.20 -4.07 5.17
C ASP A 397 -20.28 -3.16 6.00
N TYR A 398 -19.07 -2.90 5.52
CA TYR A 398 -18.13 -1.96 6.12
C TYR A 398 -18.34 -0.51 5.64
N ALA A 399 -19.25 -0.30 4.68
CA ALA A 399 -19.56 1.02 4.14
C ALA A 399 -20.59 1.80 4.98
N HIS A 400 -21.16 1.18 5.99
CA HIS A 400 -22.16 1.70 6.91
C HIS A 400 -21.62 1.72 8.34
#